data_8051e23edd66a70d354d14c4d110d797
#
_entry.id   8051e23edd66a70d354d14c4d110d797
#
_cell.length_a   1.000
_cell.length_b   1.000
_cell.length_c   1.000
_cell.angle_alpha   90.00
_cell.angle_beta   90.00
_cell.angle_gamma   90.00
#
_symmetry.space_group_name_H-M   'P 1'
#
loop_
_entity.id
_entity.type
_entity.pdbx_description
1 polymer ?
#
loop_
_entity_poly.entity_id
_entity_poly.type
_entity_poly.pdbx_seq_one_letter_code
_entity_poly.pdbx_strand_id
1 'polypeptide(L)'
;MIAIMFLAGCATETSTTVAPKQVTSAATPYSGAKNPISVGKFDNRSTFLRGLFSDGVDRLGSQAKTILVTHLQQSNRFVVLDRENMTEIQQEAKLRNKDQKLKGAQFVLTGDVTEFGRKETGDQQLFGILGRGKTQVAYSKVSINVVNVLTSEVVFSVQGAGEYALSNREIIGFGGTASYDSTLNGKVLDLAIREAVNRLVEGIERGAWKPES
;
A
#
# COMPACT_ATOMS: atom_id res chain seq x y z
N MET A 1 15.50 -53.80 -31.93
CA MET A 1 14.26 -53.18 -31.41
C MET A 1 14.64 -52.22 -30.28
N ILE A 2 14.59 -50.92 -30.53
CA ILE A 2 14.90 -49.89 -29.52
C ILE A 2 13.54 -49.42 -28.97
N ALA A 3 13.30 -49.66 -27.68
CA ALA A 3 12.11 -49.20 -27.00
C ALA A 3 12.35 -47.72 -26.55
N ILE A 4 11.63 -46.79 -27.16
CA ILE A 4 11.61 -45.39 -26.76
C ILE A 4 10.60 -45.26 -25.61
N MET A 5 11.11 -45.01 -24.40
CA MET A 5 10.33 -44.78 -23.19
C MET A 5 9.90 -43.30 -23.17
N PHE A 6 8.66 -42.99 -23.44
CA PHE A 6 8.08 -41.65 -23.26
C PHE A 6 7.87 -41.40 -21.77
N LEU A 7 8.69 -40.48 -21.20
CA LEU A 7 8.45 -39.91 -19.89
C LEU A 7 7.38 -38.83 -20.03
N ALA A 8 6.15 -39.16 -19.66
CA ALA A 8 5.08 -38.19 -19.50
C ALA A 8 5.37 -37.38 -18.22
N GLY A 9 5.92 -36.19 -18.36
CA GLY A 9 6.05 -35.23 -17.25
C GLY A 9 4.68 -34.65 -16.92
N CYS A 10 4.10 -35.03 -15.78
CA CYS A 10 2.91 -34.34 -15.25
C CYS A 10 3.34 -33.01 -14.65
N ALA A 11 2.93 -31.90 -15.24
CA ALA A 11 3.02 -30.59 -14.60
C ALA A 11 2.00 -30.52 -13.47
N THR A 12 2.43 -30.22 -12.26
CA THR A 12 1.54 -30.01 -11.12
C THR A 12 1.35 -28.51 -10.94
N GLU A 13 0.12 -28.03 -11.10
CA GLU A 13 -0.24 -26.64 -10.83
C GLU A 13 -0.79 -26.53 -9.40
N THR A 14 -0.26 -25.59 -8.63
CA THR A 14 -0.74 -25.27 -7.28
C THR A 14 -1.13 -23.81 -7.20
N SER A 15 -2.34 -23.54 -6.72
CA SER A 15 -2.83 -22.19 -6.45
C SER A 15 -3.23 -22.06 -4.99
N THR A 16 -2.88 -20.95 -4.36
CA THR A 16 -3.23 -20.66 -2.97
C THR A 16 -3.70 -19.22 -2.86
N THR A 17 -4.85 -19.01 -2.19
CA THR A 17 -5.32 -17.66 -1.83
C THR A 17 -4.58 -17.17 -0.60
N VAL A 18 -4.02 -15.96 -0.68
CA VAL A 18 -3.36 -15.30 0.45
C VAL A 18 -4.23 -14.13 0.89
N ALA A 19 -4.74 -14.19 2.13
CA ALA A 19 -5.48 -13.08 2.70
C ALA A 19 -4.52 -11.91 3.00
N PRO A 20 -4.78 -10.70 2.44
CA PRO A 20 -3.96 -9.53 2.75
C PRO A 20 -4.13 -9.14 4.21
N LYS A 21 -3.05 -8.64 4.83
CA LYS A 21 -3.10 -8.13 6.19
C LYS A 21 -3.92 -6.84 6.23
N GLN A 22 -4.83 -6.75 7.19
CA GLN A 22 -5.67 -5.58 7.43
C GLN A 22 -5.10 -4.68 8.52
N VAL A 23 -5.65 -3.46 8.65
CA VAL A 23 -5.37 -2.56 9.77
C VAL A 23 -5.88 -3.16 11.09
N THR A 24 -5.24 -2.83 12.20
CA THR A 24 -5.56 -3.40 13.52
C THR A 24 -7.03 -3.15 13.90
N SER A 25 -7.55 -1.97 13.58
CA SER A 25 -8.93 -1.58 13.89
C SER A 25 -10.00 -2.35 13.10
N ALA A 26 -9.64 -3.05 12.02
CA ALA A 26 -10.60 -3.85 11.25
C ALA A 26 -11.21 -4.99 12.09
N ALA A 27 -10.46 -5.52 13.06
CA ALA A 27 -10.89 -6.59 13.94
C ALA A 27 -11.65 -6.09 15.19
N THR A 28 -11.73 -4.77 15.41
CA THR A 28 -12.38 -4.19 16.59
C THR A 28 -13.74 -3.61 16.27
N PRO A 29 -14.81 -3.99 17.00
CA PRO A 29 -16.13 -3.36 16.86
C PRO A 29 -16.04 -1.86 17.11
N TYR A 30 -16.79 -1.08 16.32
CA TYR A 30 -16.86 0.36 16.48
C TYR A 30 -18.30 0.84 16.39
N SER A 31 -18.77 1.47 17.47
CA SER A 31 -20.10 2.04 17.59
C SER A 31 -20.13 3.58 17.53
N GLY A 32 -18.96 4.22 17.39
CA GLY A 32 -18.84 5.67 17.29
C GLY A 32 -19.29 6.23 15.93
N ALA A 33 -19.41 7.55 15.83
CA ALA A 33 -19.70 8.24 14.58
C ALA A 33 -18.55 8.07 13.58
N LYS A 34 -18.89 7.62 12.36
CA LYS A 34 -17.91 7.52 11.27
C LYS A 34 -17.77 8.86 10.56
N ASN A 35 -16.54 9.33 10.45
CA ASN A 35 -16.26 10.63 9.88
C ASN A 35 -16.22 10.57 8.35
N PRO A 36 -16.95 11.43 7.64
CA PRO A 36 -16.89 11.53 6.19
C PRO A 36 -15.58 12.19 5.77
N ILE A 37 -14.78 11.45 5.02
CA ILE A 37 -13.48 11.88 4.51
C ILE A 37 -13.39 11.63 3.01
N SER A 38 -12.55 12.39 2.34
CA SER A 38 -12.10 12.08 0.98
C SER A 38 -10.59 12.00 0.92
N VAL A 39 -10.06 11.26 -0.05
CA VAL A 39 -8.62 11.20 -0.30
C VAL A 39 -8.30 12.13 -1.47
N GLY A 40 -7.51 13.15 -1.20
CA GLY A 40 -7.03 14.11 -2.17
C GLY A 40 -5.78 13.64 -2.90
N LYS A 41 -4.85 14.56 -3.12
CA LYS A 41 -3.61 14.30 -3.81
C LYS A 41 -2.68 13.42 -2.97
N PHE A 42 -2.06 12.46 -3.63
CA PHE A 42 -1.04 11.59 -3.04
C PHE A 42 0.10 11.44 -4.06
N ASP A 43 1.26 12.01 -3.74
CA ASP A 43 2.38 12.13 -4.67
C ASP A 43 3.58 11.26 -4.26
N ASN A 44 4.34 10.83 -5.26
CA ASN A 44 5.66 10.27 -5.03
C ASN A 44 6.71 11.39 -4.90
N ARG A 45 7.18 11.66 -3.69
CA ARG A 45 8.27 12.59 -3.40
C ARG A 45 9.63 11.90 -3.26
N SER A 46 9.65 10.57 -3.25
CA SER A 46 10.90 9.80 -3.22
C SER A 46 11.68 9.95 -4.53
N THR A 47 12.92 9.54 -4.53
CA THR A 47 13.76 9.51 -5.74
C THR A 47 13.46 8.30 -6.63
N PHE A 48 12.67 7.33 -6.15
CA PHE A 48 12.37 6.10 -6.86
C PHE A 48 11.44 6.34 -8.05
N LEU A 49 11.82 5.82 -9.21
CA LEU A 49 11.10 5.95 -10.49
C LEU A 49 10.87 7.40 -10.96
N ARG A 50 11.56 8.39 -10.38
CA ARG A 50 11.48 9.76 -10.88
C ARG A 50 12.10 9.85 -12.27
N GLY A 51 11.31 10.34 -13.23
CA GLY A 51 11.78 10.56 -14.60
C GLY A 51 11.98 9.30 -15.45
N LEU A 52 11.67 8.11 -14.95
CA LEU A 52 11.75 6.87 -15.73
C LEU A 52 10.60 6.71 -16.75
N PHE A 53 9.49 7.40 -16.51
CA PHE A 53 8.32 7.38 -17.40
C PHE A 53 8.13 8.77 -18.01
N SER A 54 8.22 8.86 -19.31
CA SER A 54 8.05 10.09 -20.09
C SER A 54 6.60 10.59 -20.15
N ASP A 55 5.65 9.79 -19.65
CA ASP A 55 4.22 10.09 -19.64
C ASP A 55 3.78 11.00 -18.46
N GLY A 56 4.68 11.31 -17.53
CA GLY A 56 4.40 12.15 -16.36
C GLY A 56 3.43 11.54 -15.34
N VAL A 57 3.07 10.25 -15.48
CA VAL A 57 2.13 9.57 -14.58
C VAL A 57 2.84 9.13 -13.30
N ASP A 58 2.36 9.61 -12.14
CA ASP A 58 2.81 9.14 -10.84
C ASP A 58 2.14 7.82 -10.46
N ARG A 59 2.73 6.72 -10.90
CA ARG A 59 2.21 5.37 -10.65
C ARG A 59 2.33 4.97 -9.19
N LEU A 60 3.39 5.40 -8.50
CA LEU A 60 3.61 5.04 -7.10
C LEU A 60 2.64 5.80 -6.19
N GLY A 61 2.44 7.10 -6.42
CA GLY A 61 1.45 7.90 -5.70
C GLY A 61 0.02 7.38 -5.93
N SER A 62 -0.33 7.04 -7.16
CA SER A 62 -1.63 6.45 -7.49
C SER A 62 -1.86 5.10 -6.80
N GLN A 63 -0.85 4.23 -6.79
CA GLN A 63 -0.90 2.96 -6.07
C GLN A 63 -1.06 3.17 -4.56
N ALA A 64 -0.30 4.10 -3.99
CA ALA A 64 -0.38 4.45 -2.59
C ALA A 64 -1.79 4.94 -2.20
N LYS A 65 -2.39 5.79 -3.02
CA LYS A 65 -3.77 6.27 -2.83
C LYS A 65 -4.78 5.14 -2.81
N THR A 66 -4.70 4.19 -3.75
CA THR A 66 -5.59 3.02 -3.80
C THR A 66 -5.47 2.17 -2.52
N ILE A 67 -4.26 1.90 -2.07
CA ILE A 67 -4.01 1.14 -0.83
C ILE A 67 -4.57 1.90 0.38
N LEU A 68 -4.36 3.23 0.43
CA LEU A 68 -4.85 4.08 1.51
C LEU A 68 -6.38 4.03 1.61
N VAL A 69 -7.09 4.21 0.50
CA VAL A 69 -8.58 4.13 0.45
C VAL A 69 -9.05 2.78 1.01
N THR A 70 -8.40 1.69 0.60
CA THR A 70 -8.73 0.33 1.07
C THR A 70 -8.57 0.21 2.59
N HIS A 71 -7.44 0.62 3.14
CA HIS A 71 -7.19 0.52 4.59
C HIS A 71 -8.07 1.46 5.41
N LEU A 72 -8.36 2.66 4.92
CA LEU A 72 -9.31 3.60 5.56
C LEU A 72 -10.71 2.98 5.65
N GLN A 73 -11.20 2.38 4.56
CA GLN A 73 -12.49 1.71 4.54
C GLN A 73 -12.52 0.51 5.48
N GLN A 74 -11.47 -0.32 5.48
CA GLN A 74 -11.34 -1.48 6.37
C GLN A 74 -11.27 -1.10 7.85
N SER A 75 -10.74 0.08 8.18
CA SER A 75 -10.63 0.54 9.57
C SER A 75 -11.97 0.68 10.28
N ASN A 76 -13.05 0.79 9.51
CA ASN A 76 -14.42 0.99 10.00
C ASN A 76 -14.62 2.27 10.86
N ARG A 77 -13.70 3.24 10.77
CA ARG A 77 -13.74 4.53 11.50
C ARG A 77 -14.19 5.68 10.61
N PHE A 78 -14.17 5.47 9.29
CA PHE A 78 -14.44 6.51 8.30
C PHE A 78 -15.58 6.14 7.35
N VAL A 79 -16.23 7.17 6.81
CA VAL A 79 -17.02 7.07 5.58
C VAL A 79 -16.16 7.63 4.46
N VAL A 80 -15.51 6.74 3.71
CA VAL A 80 -14.63 7.15 2.61
C VAL A 80 -15.49 7.53 1.39
N LEU A 81 -15.35 8.76 0.93
CA LEU A 81 -16.10 9.32 -0.19
C LEU A 81 -15.26 9.23 -1.46
N ASP A 82 -15.75 8.52 -2.46
CA ASP A 82 -15.12 8.49 -3.77
C ASP A 82 -15.33 9.83 -4.49
N ARG A 83 -14.22 10.43 -4.92
CA ARG A 83 -14.20 11.69 -5.68
C ARG A 83 -13.53 11.52 -7.05
N GLU A 84 -12.96 10.37 -7.32
CA GLU A 84 -12.29 10.10 -8.60
C GLU A 84 -13.27 9.64 -9.67
N ASN A 85 -14.25 8.83 -9.29
CA ASN A 85 -15.21 8.22 -10.22
C ASN A 85 -16.55 8.96 -10.27
N MET A 86 -16.54 10.28 -10.02
CA MET A 86 -17.78 11.07 -9.93
C MET A 86 -18.59 11.05 -11.22
N THR A 87 -17.93 11.03 -12.38
CA THR A 87 -18.59 11.02 -13.69
C THR A 87 -19.39 9.73 -13.90
N GLU A 88 -18.75 8.60 -13.64
CA GLU A 88 -19.34 7.26 -13.77
C GLU A 88 -20.50 7.08 -12.78
N ILE A 89 -20.28 7.49 -11.52
CA ILE A 89 -21.31 7.41 -10.48
C ILE A 89 -22.51 8.29 -10.85
N GLN A 90 -22.30 9.48 -11.44
CA GLN A 90 -23.38 10.35 -11.89
C GLN A 90 -24.17 9.74 -13.06
N GLN A 91 -23.48 9.08 -13.99
CA GLN A 91 -24.15 8.38 -15.10
C GLN A 91 -25.03 7.24 -14.57
N GLU A 92 -24.55 6.45 -13.63
CA GLU A 92 -25.32 5.37 -13.01
C GLU A 92 -26.55 5.90 -12.24
N ALA A 93 -26.41 7.03 -11.54
CA ALA A 93 -27.54 7.63 -10.86
C ALA A 93 -28.64 8.08 -11.85
N LYS A 94 -28.26 8.66 -12.99
CA LYS A 94 -29.19 9.04 -14.06
C LYS A 94 -29.91 7.83 -14.65
N LEU A 95 -29.21 6.73 -14.89
CA LEU A 95 -29.81 5.48 -15.38
C LEU A 95 -30.85 4.90 -14.41
N ARG A 96 -30.65 5.12 -13.12
CA ARG A 96 -31.60 4.73 -12.07
C ARG A 96 -32.75 5.73 -11.87
N ASN A 97 -32.80 6.82 -12.65
CA ASN A 97 -33.76 7.93 -12.48
C ASN A 97 -33.76 8.48 -11.04
N LYS A 98 -32.59 8.63 -10.45
CA LYS A 98 -32.41 9.17 -9.09
C LYS A 98 -31.40 10.33 -9.11
N ASP A 99 -31.76 11.40 -8.41
CA ASP A 99 -30.81 12.48 -8.13
C ASP A 99 -29.77 12.05 -7.11
N GLN A 100 -28.51 12.39 -7.37
CA GLN A 100 -27.45 12.16 -6.41
C GLN A 100 -27.59 13.09 -5.21
N LYS A 101 -27.57 12.51 -4.01
CA LYS A 101 -27.42 13.27 -2.76
C LYS A 101 -25.97 13.12 -2.29
N LEU A 102 -25.10 14.01 -2.75
CA LEU A 102 -23.69 13.99 -2.42
C LEU A 102 -23.47 14.34 -0.95
N LYS A 103 -22.74 13.49 -0.25
CA LYS A 103 -22.29 13.77 1.11
C LYS A 103 -20.99 14.60 1.06
N GLY A 104 -20.91 15.69 1.83
CA GLY A 104 -19.68 16.47 2.00
C GLY A 104 -18.65 15.72 2.85
N ALA A 105 -17.37 15.86 2.52
CA ALA A 105 -16.29 15.47 3.40
C ALA A 105 -16.07 16.56 4.46
N GLN A 106 -15.76 16.17 5.68
CA GLN A 106 -15.28 17.12 6.70
C GLN A 106 -13.78 17.34 6.59
N PHE A 107 -13.07 16.29 6.20
CA PHE A 107 -11.63 16.33 6.00
C PHE A 107 -11.23 15.74 4.65
N VAL A 108 -10.16 16.29 4.12
CA VAL A 108 -9.43 15.71 2.99
C VAL A 108 -8.11 15.15 3.51
N LEU A 109 -7.83 13.90 3.21
CA LEU A 109 -6.54 13.30 3.46
C LEU A 109 -5.66 13.51 2.25
N THR A 110 -4.53 14.17 2.46
CA THR A 110 -3.46 14.31 1.44
C THR A 110 -2.20 13.63 1.93
N GLY A 111 -1.32 13.26 1.04
CA GLY A 111 -0.08 12.62 1.48
C GLY A 111 0.95 12.44 0.39
N ASP A 112 2.09 11.93 0.83
CA ASP A 112 3.24 11.69 -0.02
C ASP A 112 3.92 10.37 0.34
N VAL A 113 4.45 9.69 -0.67
CA VAL A 113 5.48 8.68 -0.47
C VAL A 113 6.80 9.43 -0.37
N THR A 114 7.31 9.60 0.86
CA THR A 114 8.50 10.43 1.14
C THR A 114 9.80 9.67 0.91
N GLU A 115 9.80 8.38 1.21
CA GLU A 115 10.93 7.48 0.97
C GLU A 115 10.42 6.18 0.35
N PHE A 116 11.14 5.71 -0.64
CA PHE A 116 10.89 4.42 -1.27
C PHE A 116 12.17 3.91 -1.93
N GLY A 117 12.50 2.65 -1.74
CA GLY A 117 13.70 2.10 -2.35
C GLY A 117 13.98 0.66 -1.96
N ARG A 118 15.13 0.20 -2.43
CA ARG A 118 15.70 -1.11 -2.13
C ARG A 118 17.17 -0.98 -1.80
N LYS A 119 17.63 -1.81 -0.89
CA LYS A 119 19.07 -2.03 -0.63
C LYS A 119 19.35 -3.51 -0.77
N GLU A 120 20.49 -3.83 -1.34
CA GLU A 120 21.05 -5.18 -1.30
C GLU A 120 22.22 -5.18 -0.34
N THR A 121 22.17 -6.06 0.65
CA THR A 121 23.28 -6.33 1.54
C THR A 121 23.79 -7.74 1.25
N GLY A 122 25.08 -7.85 0.98
CA GLY A 122 25.76 -9.13 0.75
C GLY A 122 26.65 -9.46 1.94
N ASP A 123 26.59 -10.69 2.41
CA ASP A 123 27.51 -11.21 3.43
C ASP A 123 28.41 -12.28 2.79
N GLN A 124 29.73 -12.10 2.90
CA GLN A 124 30.70 -13.08 2.44
C GLN A 124 31.31 -13.79 3.66
N GLN A 125 30.89 -15.03 3.89
CA GLN A 125 31.49 -15.83 4.97
C GLN A 125 32.74 -16.52 4.50
N LEU A 126 33.84 -16.36 5.24
CA LEU A 126 35.12 -16.99 5.00
C LEU A 126 35.64 -16.83 3.54
N PHE A 127 35.83 -15.56 3.13
CA PHE A 127 36.32 -15.25 1.77
C PHE A 127 35.51 -15.87 0.64
N GLY A 128 34.23 -16.18 0.86
CA GLY A 128 33.33 -16.76 -0.12
C GLY A 128 33.39 -18.29 -0.23
N ILE A 129 34.14 -18.96 0.61
CA ILE A 129 34.27 -20.44 0.59
C ILE A 129 33.04 -21.14 1.15
N LEU A 130 32.34 -20.54 2.12
CA LEU A 130 31.13 -21.11 2.75
C LEU A 130 29.80 -20.61 2.16
N GLY A 131 29.84 -19.85 1.08
CA GLY A 131 28.65 -19.32 0.41
C GLY A 131 28.52 -17.80 0.51
N ARG A 132 27.66 -17.24 -0.34
CA ARG A 132 27.30 -15.81 -0.37
C ARG A 132 25.83 -15.68 -0.01
N GLY A 133 25.54 -14.96 1.05
CA GLY A 133 24.18 -14.54 1.38
C GLY A 133 23.89 -13.19 0.73
N LYS A 134 22.74 -13.08 0.04
CA LYS A 134 22.22 -11.79 -0.41
C LYS A 134 20.89 -11.55 0.27
N THR A 135 20.77 -10.40 0.90
CA THR A 135 19.51 -9.94 1.47
C THR A 135 19.06 -8.69 0.72
N GLN A 136 17.87 -8.76 0.13
CA GLN A 136 17.20 -7.60 -0.46
C GLN A 136 16.25 -7.02 0.59
N VAL A 137 16.42 -5.74 0.91
CA VAL A 137 15.54 -5.01 1.82
C VAL A 137 14.84 -3.92 1.03
N ALA A 138 13.52 -4.04 0.90
CA ALA A 138 12.68 -2.95 0.42
C ALA A 138 12.20 -2.11 1.59
N TYR A 139 12.15 -0.80 1.44
CA TYR A 139 11.66 0.14 2.45
C TYR A 139 10.75 1.19 1.83
N SER A 140 9.78 1.64 2.62
CA SER A 140 8.89 2.74 2.25
C SER A 140 8.53 3.56 3.48
N LYS A 141 8.33 4.87 3.27
CA LYS A 141 7.81 5.80 4.25
C LYS A 141 6.79 6.69 3.59
N VAL A 142 5.65 6.85 4.25
CA VAL A 142 4.56 7.72 3.79
C VAL A 142 4.25 8.76 4.85
N SER A 143 3.82 9.93 4.40
CA SER A 143 3.30 10.99 5.26
C SER A 143 1.86 11.29 4.85
N ILE A 144 0.95 11.43 5.81
CA ILE A 144 -0.47 11.72 5.57
C ILE A 144 -0.88 12.89 6.45
N ASN A 145 -1.54 13.87 5.83
CA ASN A 145 -2.11 15.04 6.48
C ASN A 145 -3.64 14.97 6.45
N VAL A 146 -4.26 15.31 7.55
CA VAL A 146 -5.70 15.50 7.69
C VAL A 146 -5.99 16.99 7.61
N VAL A 147 -6.68 17.42 6.56
CA VAL A 147 -6.93 18.83 6.26
C VAL A 147 -8.42 19.12 6.43
N ASN A 148 -8.77 20.09 7.25
CA ASN A 148 -10.14 20.58 7.40
C ASN A 148 -10.57 21.29 6.10
N VAL A 149 -11.72 20.91 5.54
CA VAL A 149 -12.17 21.42 4.24
C VAL A 149 -12.65 22.87 4.29
N LEU A 150 -13.05 23.37 5.45
CA LEU A 150 -13.57 24.71 5.62
C LEU A 150 -12.47 25.74 5.90
N THR A 151 -11.46 25.34 6.70
CA THR A 151 -10.37 26.25 7.12
C THR A 151 -9.07 26.05 6.36
N SER A 152 -8.94 24.93 5.63
CA SER A 152 -7.68 24.48 5.01
C SER A 152 -6.54 24.23 6.01
N GLU A 153 -6.87 24.10 7.29
CA GLU A 153 -5.91 23.81 8.34
C GLU A 153 -5.53 22.33 8.33
N VAL A 154 -4.26 22.04 8.50
CA VAL A 154 -3.76 20.68 8.76
C VAL A 154 -3.95 20.41 10.25
N VAL A 155 -5.03 19.70 10.58
CA VAL A 155 -5.41 19.43 11.98
C VAL A 155 -4.68 18.25 12.59
N PHE A 156 -4.15 17.36 11.75
CA PHE A 156 -3.40 16.20 12.21
C PHE A 156 -2.48 15.68 11.10
N SER A 157 -1.36 15.11 11.49
CA SER A 157 -0.40 14.49 10.56
C SER A 157 0.17 13.22 11.15
N VAL A 158 0.38 12.23 10.30
CA VAL A 158 1.01 10.95 10.67
C VAL A 158 2.05 10.54 9.64
N GLN A 159 2.98 9.71 10.06
CA GLN A 159 3.89 9.00 9.19
C GLN A 159 3.77 7.51 9.45
N GLY A 160 3.85 6.71 8.40
CA GLY A 160 3.99 5.27 8.49
C GLY A 160 5.23 4.82 7.73
N ALA A 161 5.88 3.80 8.24
CA ALA A 161 7.06 3.22 7.62
C ALA A 161 6.94 1.70 7.56
N GLY A 162 7.54 1.09 6.54
CA GLY A 162 7.57 -0.36 6.38
C GLY A 162 8.90 -0.81 5.77
N GLU A 163 9.35 -1.95 6.23
CA GLU A 163 10.49 -2.67 5.65
C GLU A 163 10.10 -4.11 5.40
N TYR A 164 10.62 -4.66 4.31
CA TYR A 164 10.44 -6.05 3.96
C TYR A 164 11.77 -6.62 3.48
N ALA A 165 12.28 -7.63 4.19
CA ALA A 165 13.54 -8.28 3.87
C ALA A 165 13.28 -9.65 3.22
N LEU A 166 13.96 -9.92 2.11
CA LEU A 166 14.03 -11.21 1.45
C LEU A 166 15.50 -11.67 1.45
N SER A 167 15.79 -12.76 2.16
CA SER A 167 17.13 -13.33 2.20
C SER A 167 17.20 -14.58 1.35
N ASN A 168 18.15 -14.60 0.41
CA ASN A 168 18.52 -15.77 -0.37
C ASN A 168 19.92 -16.25 0.04
N ARG A 169 20.05 -17.54 0.31
CA ARG A 169 21.33 -18.18 0.60
C ARG A 169 21.77 -19.02 -0.60
N GLU A 170 22.86 -18.64 -1.21
CA GLU A 170 23.52 -19.45 -2.25
C GLU A 170 24.57 -20.36 -1.58
N ILE A 171 24.45 -21.67 -1.80
CA ILE A 171 25.46 -22.63 -1.41
C ILE A 171 26.30 -22.93 -2.65
N ILE A 172 27.65 -22.95 -2.52
CA ILE A 172 28.55 -23.20 -3.63
C ILE A 172 28.22 -24.54 -4.30
N GLY A 173 27.97 -24.52 -5.61
CA GLY A 173 27.70 -25.69 -6.44
C GLY A 173 26.21 -25.94 -6.78
N PHE A 174 25.27 -25.26 -6.14
CA PHE A 174 23.86 -25.32 -6.47
C PHE A 174 23.32 -23.89 -6.47
N GLY A 175 23.62 -23.12 -7.53
CA GLY A 175 23.26 -21.72 -7.66
C GLY A 175 21.77 -21.54 -7.88
N GLY A 176 21.07 -21.03 -6.89
CA GLY A 176 19.80 -20.35 -7.10
C GLY A 176 20.09 -18.95 -7.61
N THR A 177 19.59 -18.58 -8.80
CA THR A 177 19.62 -17.18 -9.26
C THR A 177 18.74 -16.35 -8.34
N ALA A 178 19.32 -15.36 -7.65
CA ALA A 178 18.56 -14.36 -6.92
C ALA A 178 17.71 -13.55 -7.93
N SER A 179 16.46 -13.97 -8.14
CA SER A 179 15.55 -13.23 -9.01
C SER A 179 15.02 -11.99 -8.29
N TYR A 180 14.95 -10.89 -9.04
CA TYR A 180 14.34 -9.66 -8.57
C TYR A 180 12.84 -9.88 -8.30
N ASP A 181 12.42 -9.87 -7.02
CA ASP A 181 11.01 -9.98 -6.66
C ASP A 181 10.32 -8.61 -6.83
N SER A 182 9.63 -8.44 -7.94
CA SER A 182 8.86 -7.21 -8.24
C SER A 182 7.72 -6.95 -7.25
N THR A 183 7.26 -7.99 -6.53
CA THR A 183 6.15 -7.85 -5.57
C THR A 183 6.55 -7.18 -4.27
N LEU A 184 7.87 -7.11 -3.96
CA LEU A 184 8.36 -6.45 -2.73
C LEU A 184 7.93 -4.98 -2.64
N ASN A 185 7.84 -4.28 -3.77
CA ASN A 185 7.44 -2.88 -3.81
C ASN A 185 6.01 -2.69 -3.29
N GLY A 186 5.07 -3.49 -3.77
CA GLY A 186 3.68 -3.45 -3.29
C GLY A 186 3.57 -3.82 -1.82
N LYS A 187 4.30 -4.84 -1.38
CA LYS A 187 4.29 -5.31 0.02
C LYS A 187 4.79 -4.24 0.99
N VAL A 188 5.89 -3.56 0.68
CA VAL A 188 6.46 -2.55 1.58
C VAL A 188 5.63 -1.27 1.61
N LEU A 189 5.03 -0.88 0.48
CA LEU A 189 4.11 0.26 0.42
C LEU A 189 2.85 -0.01 1.24
N ASP A 190 2.28 -1.21 1.14
CA ASP A 190 1.14 -1.65 1.96
C ASP A 190 1.46 -1.59 3.45
N LEU A 191 2.64 -2.05 3.87
CA LEU A 191 3.09 -1.98 5.26
C LEU A 191 3.13 -0.54 5.78
N ALA A 192 3.74 0.37 5.02
CA ALA A 192 3.89 1.77 5.41
C ALA A 192 2.53 2.47 5.52
N ILE A 193 1.63 2.26 4.55
CA ILE A 193 0.31 2.88 4.55
C ILE A 193 -0.58 2.30 5.65
N ARG A 194 -0.54 0.99 5.88
CA ARG A 194 -1.28 0.34 6.96
C ARG A 194 -0.88 0.89 8.33
N GLU A 195 0.43 1.06 8.57
CA GLU A 195 0.94 1.68 9.78
C GLU A 195 0.46 3.13 9.94
N ALA A 196 0.49 3.92 8.86
CA ALA A 196 -0.04 5.28 8.88
C ALA A 196 -1.54 5.32 9.22
N VAL A 197 -2.35 4.41 8.65
CA VAL A 197 -3.78 4.33 8.95
C VAL A 197 -4.02 3.89 10.40
N ASN A 198 -3.24 2.96 10.94
CA ASN A 198 -3.34 2.60 12.36
C ASN A 198 -3.12 3.83 13.24
N ARG A 199 -2.10 4.64 12.96
CA ARG A 199 -1.84 5.89 13.70
C ARG A 199 -2.91 6.96 13.52
N LEU A 200 -3.54 7.05 12.33
CA LEU A 200 -4.71 7.92 12.12
C LEU A 200 -5.88 7.52 13.02
N VAL A 201 -6.17 6.21 13.08
CA VAL A 201 -7.23 5.66 13.94
C VAL A 201 -6.93 5.89 15.41
N GLU A 202 -5.73 5.61 15.86
CA GLU A 202 -5.30 5.89 17.22
C GLU A 202 -5.41 7.39 17.57
N GLY A 203 -5.13 8.28 16.61
CA GLY A 203 -5.28 9.73 16.77
C GLY A 203 -6.73 10.12 17.04
N ILE A 204 -7.68 9.59 16.27
CA ILE A 204 -9.12 9.79 16.51
C ILE A 204 -9.56 9.23 17.86
N GLU A 205 -9.21 7.98 18.15
CA GLU A 205 -9.63 7.29 19.37
C GLU A 205 -9.11 7.97 20.64
N ARG A 206 -7.94 8.58 20.57
CA ARG A 206 -7.38 9.41 21.65
C ARG A 206 -7.88 10.87 21.65
N GLY A 207 -8.67 11.26 20.66
CA GLY A 207 -9.19 12.61 20.53
C GLY A 207 -8.14 13.65 20.14
N ALA A 208 -7.01 13.24 19.53
CA ALA A 208 -5.98 14.14 19.03
C ALA A 208 -6.49 15.02 17.87
N TRP A 209 -7.46 14.55 17.15
CA TRP A 209 -8.25 15.33 16.19
C TRP A 209 -9.70 14.85 16.22
N LYS A 210 -10.63 15.75 16.01
CA LYS A 210 -12.06 15.48 16.09
C LYS A 210 -12.77 16.15 14.93
N PRO A 211 -13.82 15.50 14.38
CA PRO A 211 -14.77 16.18 13.51
C PRO A 211 -15.41 17.33 14.26
N GLU A 212 -15.70 18.41 13.56
CA GLU A 212 -16.60 19.43 14.07
C GLU A 212 -18.01 18.83 14.16
N SER A 213 -18.63 19.00 15.32
CA SER A 213 -20.00 18.57 15.61
C SER A 213 -21.03 19.40 14.86
#